data_92a167f87658ef19ffcecfbdf388e30c
#
_entry.id   92a167f87658ef19ffcecfbdf388e30c
#
_cell.length_a   1.000
_cell.length_b   1.000
_cell.length_c   1.000
_cell.angle_alpha   90.00
_cell.angle_beta   90.00
_cell.angle_gamma   90.00
#
_symmetry.space_group_name_H-M   'P 1'
#
loop_
_entity.id
_entity.type
_entity.pdbx_description
1 polymer ?
#
loop_
_entity_poly.entity_id
_entity_poly.type
_entity_poly.pdbx_seq_one_letter_code
_entity_poly.pdbx_strand_id
1 'polypeptide(L)'
;YNLIHLKFKNGFNLEFRAYNEGIAYRFISTLGEAFTVENEIATFNLGKDRKAFIPYVRKNVKTIEEQFYNTFENVYTYQAISEWKHGQLSLMPLAIELDHGKKVCITEADLENYPGMYLFCSNPGIKAELKGVYAPYPKVEKQGGHINSQMVVLEREPYIAKCEGKKDFPWRVLVVSSEDRQLANNDMVYKLASSSRVNDISWIKPGKVAWEWWNDSNLYGVDFKTGINNDTYKYYIDFASRFGIEYVILDEGWSKSRQADLFQVVPDIDLEELVKYAGERNVGIILWAGYYAFARDMEKVCKHYSAMGIKGFKIDFMDRDDQKMVDFHYKLSLIHISEPTRPISI
;
A
#
# COMPACT_ATOMS: atom_id res chain seq x y z
N TYR A 1 -10.23 21.84 14.20
CA TYR A 1 -9.31 21.21 15.15
C TYR A 1 -8.59 22.25 16.01
N ASN A 2 -8.16 21.83 17.21
CA ASN A 2 -7.25 22.59 18.04
C ASN A 2 -5.79 22.21 17.70
N LEU A 3 -4.91 23.19 17.69
CA LEU A 3 -3.49 23.04 17.32
C LEU A 3 -2.59 23.43 18.48
N ILE A 4 -1.61 22.57 18.77
CA ILE A 4 -0.48 22.90 19.63
C ILE A 4 0.81 22.68 18.83
N HIS A 5 1.65 23.71 18.81
CA HIS A 5 2.94 23.64 18.12
C HIS A 5 4.05 23.95 19.13
N LEU A 6 4.87 22.93 19.42
CA LEU A 6 6.01 23.03 20.33
C LEU A 6 7.30 23.18 19.51
N LYS A 7 8.06 24.23 19.78
CA LYS A 7 9.34 24.51 19.12
C LYS A 7 10.49 24.18 20.04
N PHE A 8 11.45 23.42 19.54
CA PHE A 8 12.66 23.04 20.27
C PHE A 8 13.90 23.71 19.68
N LYS A 9 14.91 23.94 20.52
CA LYS A 9 16.14 24.62 20.10
C LYS A 9 17.06 23.77 19.19
N ASN A 10 16.81 22.47 19.10
CA ASN A 10 17.61 21.50 18.34
C ASN A 10 17.21 21.37 16.85
N GLY A 11 16.39 22.27 16.34
CA GLY A 11 15.96 22.22 14.94
C GLY A 11 14.78 21.29 14.66
N PHE A 12 14.14 20.76 15.72
CA PHE A 12 12.89 19.99 15.60
C PHE A 12 11.73 20.71 16.27
N ASN A 13 10.54 20.48 15.76
CA ASN A 13 9.28 20.92 16.35
C ASN A 13 8.37 19.71 16.48
N LEU A 14 7.30 19.85 17.28
CA LEU A 14 6.26 18.87 17.45
C LEU A 14 4.90 19.54 17.27
N GLU A 15 4.09 19.02 16.39
CA GLU A 15 2.74 19.50 16.10
C GLU A 15 1.72 18.48 16.56
N PHE A 16 0.74 18.95 17.37
CA PHE A 16 -0.43 18.18 17.77
C PHE A 16 -1.69 18.80 17.18
N ARG A 17 -2.58 17.97 16.67
CA ARG A 17 -3.93 18.35 16.26
C ARG A 17 -4.96 17.51 17.01
N ALA A 18 -5.95 18.18 17.60
CA ALA A 18 -7.08 17.54 18.27
C ALA A 18 -8.36 17.84 17.49
N TYR A 19 -9.02 16.78 17.04
CA TYR A 19 -10.31 16.77 16.36
C TYR A 19 -11.39 16.19 17.28
N ASN A 20 -12.65 16.33 16.92
CA ASN A 20 -13.74 15.67 17.66
C ASN A 20 -13.65 14.14 17.62
N GLU A 21 -13.09 13.61 16.54
CA GLU A 21 -12.95 12.18 16.24
C GLU A 21 -11.56 11.59 16.52
N GLY A 22 -10.65 12.36 17.11
CA GLY A 22 -9.32 11.83 17.44
C GLY A 22 -8.25 12.89 17.61
N ILE A 23 -7.01 12.42 17.78
CA ILE A 23 -5.81 13.25 17.88
C ILE A 23 -4.74 12.74 16.93
N ALA A 24 -3.88 13.65 16.50
CA ALA A 24 -2.71 13.31 15.73
C ALA A 24 -1.50 14.14 16.16
N TYR A 25 -0.30 13.59 16.02
CA TYR A 25 0.93 14.34 16.19
C TYR A 25 1.95 13.99 15.12
N ARG A 26 2.83 14.93 14.84
CA ARG A 26 4.00 14.70 13.99
C ARG A 26 5.19 15.52 14.43
N PHE A 27 6.39 15.04 14.11
CA PHE A 27 7.59 15.84 14.15
C PHE A 27 7.70 16.72 12.90
N ILE A 28 8.44 17.82 13.03
CA ILE A 28 8.77 18.72 11.91
C ILE A 28 10.25 19.07 12.07
N SER A 29 11.06 18.78 11.04
CA SER A 29 12.45 19.25 10.99
C SER A 29 12.51 20.65 10.36
N THR A 30 13.29 21.53 10.99
CA THR A 30 13.63 22.83 10.45
C THR A 30 15.12 22.94 10.08
N LEU A 31 15.83 21.81 10.08
CA LEU A 31 17.25 21.74 9.70
C LEU A 31 17.45 22.21 8.26
N GLY A 32 18.58 22.86 8.01
CA GLY A 32 18.92 23.35 6.66
C GLY A 32 19.68 22.34 5.80
N GLU A 33 20.15 21.24 6.38
CA GLU A 33 21.00 20.23 5.76
C GLU A 33 20.38 18.84 5.84
N ALA A 34 20.82 17.94 4.97
CA ALA A 34 20.37 16.55 4.96
C ALA A 34 20.82 15.81 6.22
N PHE A 35 20.01 14.89 6.70
CA PHE A 35 20.28 14.06 7.87
C PHE A 35 19.66 12.66 7.72
N THR A 36 20.09 11.73 8.57
CA THR A 36 19.48 10.41 8.70
C THR A 36 18.73 10.30 10.02
N VAL A 37 17.65 9.53 10.02
CA VAL A 37 16.88 9.15 11.21
C VAL A 37 17.26 7.72 11.57
N GLU A 38 17.98 7.53 12.66
CA GLU A 38 18.35 6.20 13.12
C GLU A 38 17.12 5.41 13.58
N ASN A 39 16.22 6.05 14.35
CA ASN A 39 14.97 5.45 14.81
C ASN A 39 13.97 6.54 15.24
N GLU A 40 12.69 6.18 15.31
CA GLU A 40 11.65 6.97 15.94
C GLU A 40 11.05 6.23 17.14
N ILE A 41 10.94 6.93 18.27
CA ILE A 41 10.31 6.37 19.47
C ILE A 41 8.84 6.83 19.49
N ALA A 42 7.94 5.98 19.02
CA ALA A 42 6.50 6.14 19.16
C ALA A 42 5.97 5.12 20.15
N THR A 43 5.41 5.59 21.26
CA THR A 43 4.92 4.71 22.34
C THR A 43 3.46 5.03 22.65
N PHE A 44 2.62 4.01 22.69
CA PHE A 44 1.20 4.09 22.99
C PHE A 44 0.91 3.31 24.28
N ASN A 45 0.76 4.04 25.38
CA ASN A 45 0.44 3.45 26.70
C ASN A 45 -1.08 3.48 26.91
N LEU A 46 -1.68 2.30 27.06
CA LEU A 46 -3.12 2.12 27.18
C LEU A 46 -3.60 2.12 28.64
N GLY A 47 -2.68 2.31 29.61
CA GLY A 47 -2.95 2.39 31.03
C GLY A 47 -3.30 1.06 31.70
N LYS A 48 -4.05 0.20 31.03
CA LYS A 48 -4.38 -1.17 31.47
C LYS A 48 -4.47 -2.11 30.26
N ASP A 49 -4.55 -3.41 30.53
CA ASP A 49 -4.75 -4.40 29.47
C ASP A 49 -6.09 -4.15 28.73
N ARG A 50 -6.07 -4.33 27.42
CA ARG A 50 -7.19 -4.04 26.51
C ARG A 50 -7.30 -5.15 25.47
N LYS A 51 -8.50 -5.41 24.99
CA LYS A 51 -8.70 -6.23 23.81
C LYS A 51 -8.50 -5.40 22.54
N ALA A 52 -7.91 -6.02 21.54
CA ALA A 52 -7.61 -5.37 20.27
C ALA A 52 -7.87 -6.31 19.09
N PHE A 53 -8.17 -5.72 17.94
CA PHE A 53 -8.20 -6.39 16.64
C PHE A 53 -6.83 -6.23 16.01
N ILE A 54 -6.00 -7.27 16.10
CA ILE A 54 -4.57 -7.21 15.78
C ILE A 54 -4.31 -7.82 14.40
N PRO A 55 -3.89 -7.02 13.40
CA PRO A 55 -3.44 -7.51 12.09
C PRO A 55 -1.98 -7.97 12.16
N TYR A 56 -1.72 -9.14 12.73
CA TYR A 56 -0.37 -9.70 12.75
C TYR A 56 0.19 -9.88 11.34
N VAL A 57 1.42 -9.42 11.14
CA VAL A 57 2.09 -9.39 9.83
C VAL A 57 2.13 -10.77 9.18
N ARG A 58 2.73 -11.75 9.84
CA ARG A 58 2.86 -13.12 9.35
C ARG A 58 2.68 -14.15 10.46
N LYS A 59 2.23 -15.34 10.06
CA LYS A 59 2.29 -16.52 10.92
C LYS A 59 3.67 -17.19 10.74
N ASN A 60 4.23 -17.72 11.84
CA ASN A 60 5.42 -18.57 11.81
C ASN A 60 6.73 -17.91 11.35
N VAL A 61 6.93 -16.64 11.62
CA VAL A 61 8.23 -15.95 11.40
C VAL A 61 9.13 -16.11 12.62
N LYS A 62 10.43 -16.17 12.39
CA LYS A 62 11.44 -16.35 13.43
C LYS A 62 12.05 -15.03 13.88
N THR A 63 12.11 -14.06 13.02
CA THR A 63 12.78 -12.76 13.27
C THR A 63 11.88 -11.58 12.92
N ILE A 64 12.20 -10.41 13.46
CA ILE A 64 11.55 -9.15 13.07
C ILE A 64 11.89 -8.81 11.61
N GLU A 65 13.11 -9.07 11.17
CA GLU A 65 13.55 -8.79 9.79
C GLU A 65 12.70 -9.52 8.74
N GLU A 66 12.35 -10.79 8.99
CA GLU A 66 11.47 -11.54 8.08
C GLU A 66 10.07 -10.93 7.97
N GLN A 67 9.65 -10.14 8.96
CA GLN A 67 8.34 -9.50 8.99
C GLN A 67 8.30 -8.19 8.21
N PHE A 68 9.45 -7.57 7.91
CA PHE A 68 9.52 -6.41 7.03
C PHE A 68 9.33 -6.74 5.56
N TYR A 69 9.14 -8.03 5.26
CA TYR A 69 8.85 -8.53 3.93
C TYR A 69 7.55 -9.33 3.97
N ASN A 70 6.45 -8.69 3.61
CA ASN A 70 5.12 -9.25 3.78
C ASN A 70 4.09 -8.71 2.80
N THR A 71 3.04 -9.51 2.59
CA THR A 71 1.72 -9.08 2.15
C THR A 71 0.73 -9.34 3.28
N PHE A 72 -0.25 -8.46 3.50
CA PHE A 72 -1.27 -8.70 4.51
C PHE A 72 -2.51 -9.35 3.88
N GLU A 73 -2.59 -10.67 4.02
CA GLU A 73 -3.71 -11.49 3.54
C GLU A 73 -4.31 -12.34 4.67
N ASN A 74 -4.20 -11.86 5.90
CA ASN A 74 -4.65 -12.56 7.09
C ASN A 74 -5.92 -11.93 7.67
N VAL A 75 -6.64 -12.70 8.48
CA VAL A 75 -7.71 -12.17 9.32
C VAL A 75 -7.14 -11.50 10.56
N TYR A 76 -7.83 -10.48 11.06
CA TYR A 76 -7.50 -9.85 12.34
C TYR A 76 -7.69 -10.84 13.48
N THR A 77 -6.75 -10.85 14.43
CA THR A 77 -6.88 -11.64 15.67
C THR A 77 -7.47 -10.75 16.75
N TYR A 78 -8.62 -11.17 17.31
CA TYR A 78 -9.25 -10.46 18.44
C TYR A 78 -8.81 -11.12 19.75
N GLN A 79 -8.01 -10.40 20.55
CA GLN A 79 -7.46 -10.89 21.82
C GLN A 79 -7.03 -9.75 22.74
N ALA A 80 -6.68 -10.08 23.99
CA ALA A 80 -6.04 -9.11 24.90
C ALA A 80 -4.60 -8.78 24.44
N ILE A 81 -4.15 -7.56 24.68
CA ILE A 81 -2.78 -7.14 24.36
C ILE A 81 -1.77 -7.89 25.22
N SER A 82 -2.14 -8.30 26.45
CA SER A 82 -1.34 -9.17 27.29
C SER A 82 -1.07 -10.57 26.67
N GLU A 83 -1.89 -10.96 25.72
CA GLU A 83 -1.74 -12.23 24.96
C GLU A 83 -1.00 -12.04 23.63
N TRP A 84 -0.34 -10.88 23.44
CA TRP A 84 0.38 -10.57 22.21
C TRP A 84 1.37 -11.67 21.85
N LYS A 85 1.34 -12.12 20.61
CA LYS A 85 2.22 -13.20 20.16
C LYS A 85 3.67 -12.75 20.20
N HIS A 86 4.49 -13.50 20.94
CA HIS A 86 5.90 -13.17 21.14
C HIS A 86 6.65 -12.96 19.82
N GLY A 87 7.38 -11.85 19.73
CA GLY A 87 8.19 -11.51 18.56
C GLY A 87 7.41 -11.09 17.30
N GLN A 88 6.06 -11.04 17.34
CA GLN A 88 5.27 -10.68 16.17
C GLN A 88 4.96 -9.18 16.10
N LEU A 89 5.10 -8.62 14.91
CA LEU A 89 4.66 -7.27 14.57
C LEU A 89 3.19 -7.28 14.15
N SER A 90 2.54 -6.14 14.34
CA SER A 90 1.23 -5.84 13.78
C SER A 90 1.36 -4.76 12.73
N LEU A 91 0.62 -4.89 11.65
CA LEU A 91 0.34 -3.80 10.73
C LEU A 91 -0.64 -2.80 11.36
N MET A 92 -0.95 -1.75 10.64
CA MET A 92 -2.00 -0.80 10.94
C MET A 92 -3.07 -0.82 9.85
N PRO A 93 -4.30 -0.38 10.13
CA PRO A 93 -4.79 0.17 11.41
C PRO A 93 -5.01 -0.90 12.49
N LEU A 94 -4.77 -0.56 13.76
CA LEU A 94 -5.01 -1.43 14.89
C LEU A 94 -6.09 -0.82 15.79
N ALA A 95 -7.23 -1.50 15.91
CA ALA A 95 -8.36 -1.06 16.72
C ALA A 95 -8.35 -1.70 18.12
N ILE A 96 -8.52 -0.89 19.15
CA ILE A 96 -8.44 -1.27 20.56
C ILE A 96 -9.74 -0.87 21.26
N GLU A 97 -10.29 -1.78 22.06
CA GLU A 97 -11.45 -1.52 22.87
C GLU A 97 -11.09 -0.75 24.15
N LEU A 98 -11.83 0.29 24.43
CA LEU A 98 -11.74 1.08 25.65
C LEU A 98 -12.96 0.84 26.54
N ASP A 99 -12.99 1.50 27.71
CA ASP A 99 -14.12 1.42 28.61
C ASP A 99 -15.39 2.04 28.00
N HIS A 100 -16.55 1.56 28.41
CA HIS A 100 -17.87 2.07 27.99
C HIS A 100 -18.12 1.96 26.48
N GLY A 101 -17.62 0.91 25.83
CA GLY A 101 -17.85 0.63 24.40
C GLY A 101 -17.09 1.55 23.44
N LYS A 102 -16.27 2.47 23.96
CA LYS A 102 -15.42 3.32 23.13
C LYS A 102 -14.30 2.51 22.50
N LYS A 103 -13.77 3.02 21.39
CA LYS A 103 -12.61 2.44 20.70
C LYS A 103 -11.59 3.50 20.35
N VAL A 104 -10.34 3.09 20.29
CA VAL A 104 -9.27 3.86 19.67
C VAL A 104 -8.64 3.04 18.56
N CYS A 105 -8.43 3.67 17.41
CA CYS A 105 -7.73 3.05 16.29
C CYS A 105 -6.40 3.79 16.08
N ILE A 106 -5.29 3.06 16.15
CA ILE A 106 -3.96 3.60 15.86
C ILE A 106 -3.71 3.42 14.38
N THR A 107 -3.34 4.50 13.72
CA THR A 107 -2.94 4.52 12.30
C THR A 107 -1.95 5.66 12.03
N GLU A 108 -1.63 5.89 10.76
CA GLU A 108 -0.73 6.96 10.34
C GLU A 108 -1.24 7.63 9.07
N ALA A 109 -0.70 8.80 8.74
CA ALA A 109 -1.01 9.53 7.53
C ALA A 109 0.21 10.31 7.03
N ASP A 110 0.24 10.60 5.72
CA ASP A 110 1.25 11.45 5.08
C ASP A 110 2.67 10.88 5.20
N LEU A 111 2.89 9.67 4.68
CA LEU A 111 4.12 8.90 4.86
C LEU A 111 5.26 9.28 3.91
N GLU A 112 5.08 10.20 3.00
CA GLU A 112 6.06 10.51 1.95
C GLU A 112 7.48 10.69 2.50
N ASN A 113 8.45 10.03 1.88
CA ASN A 113 9.86 10.00 2.27
C ASN A 113 10.11 9.49 3.71
N TYR A 114 9.31 8.49 4.14
CA TYR A 114 9.48 7.87 5.45
C TYR A 114 8.94 6.43 5.46
N PRO A 115 9.47 5.50 6.28
CA PRO A 115 8.94 4.15 6.36
C PRO A 115 7.59 4.09 7.07
N GLY A 116 6.76 3.11 6.71
CA GLY A 116 5.54 2.77 7.44
C GLY A 116 5.85 2.25 8.85
N MET A 117 4.94 2.51 9.79
CA MET A 117 5.05 2.06 11.17
C MET A 117 4.38 0.71 11.37
N TYR A 118 5.10 -0.23 11.97
CA TYR A 118 4.54 -1.42 12.59
C TYR A 118 4.32 -1.18 14.07
N LEU A 119 3.46 -1.96 14.69
CA LEU A 119 3.27 -1.95 16.14
C LEU A 119 3.77 -3.25 16.77
N PHE A 120 4.37 -3.12 17.95
CA PHE A 120 4.93 -4.22 18.71
C PHE A 120 4.67 -4.07 20.19
N CYS A 121 4.28 -5.16 20.86
CA CYS A 121 4.19 -5.24 22.31
C CYS A 121 5.44 -5.96 22.86
N SER A 122 6.37 -5.22 23.45
CA SER A 122 7.64 -5.77 23.93
C SER A 122 7.52 -6.58 25.22
N ASN A 123 6.52 -6.28 26.05
CA ASN A 123 6.31 -6.88 27.37
C ASN A 123 4.84 -7.28 27.58
N PRO A 124 4.30 -8.24 26.79
CA PRO A 124 2.95 -8.70 26.99
C PRO A 124 2.79 -9.26 28.41
N GLY A 125 1.65 -9.00 29.02
CA GLY A 125 1.36 -9.43 30.40
C GLY A 125 1.88 -8.48 31.51
N ILE A 126 2.82 -7.57 31.21
CA ILE A 126 3.37 -6.63 32.21
C ILE A 126 2.83 -5.21 31.99
N LYS A 127 2.79 -4.75 30.74
CA LYS A 127 2.32 -3.41 30.37
C LYS A 127 1.52 -3.48 29.07
N ALA A 128 0.35 -2.86 29.08
CA ALA A 128 -0.41 -2.59 27.86
C ALA A 128 0.21 -1.42 27.08
N GLU A 129 1.43 -1.62 26.57
CA GLU A 129 2.21 -0.62 25.86
C GLU A 129 2.58 -1.15 24.47
N LEU A 130 2.22 -0.41 23.45
CA LEU A 130 2.61 -0.66 22.07
C LEU A 130 3.70 0.31 21.65
N LYS A 131 4.66 -0.19 20.87
CA LYS A 131 5.77 0.60 20.34
C LYS A 131 5.78 0.56 18.82
N GLY A 132 6.10 1.70 18.21
CA GLY A 132 6.40 1.78 16.79
C GLY A 132 7.70 1.04 16.47
N VAL A 133 7.69 0.29 15.37
CA VAL A 133 8.85 -0.39 14.78
C VAL A 133 8.87 -0.07 13.30
N TYR A 134 10.05 0.19 12.76
CA TYR A 134 10.22 0.64 11.38
C TYR A 134 11.25 -0.23 10.67
N ALA A 135 11.00 -0.55 9.39
CA ALA A 135 11.97 -1.25 8.58
C ALA A 135 13.17 -0.31 8.28
N PRO A 136 14.41 -0.71 8.61
CA PRO A 136 15.58 0.09 8.26
C PRO A 136 15.74 0.23 6.75
N TYR A 137 16.41 1.31 6.32
CA TYR A 137 16.61 1.63 4.92
C TYR A 137 17.37 0.50 4.18
N PRO A 138 16.95 0.07 2.99
CA PRO A 138 17.63 -0.98 2.25
C PRO A 138 18.98 -0.50 1.73
N LYS A 139 20.05 -1.26 2.04
CA LYS A 139 21.43 -1.00 1.61
C LYS A 139 21.80 -1.79 0.37
N VAL A 140 21.54 -3.11 0.41
CA VAL A 140 21.80 -4.02 -0.70
C VAL A 140 20.50 -4.74 -1.06
N GLU A 141 20.13 -4.67 -2.32
CA GLU A 141 18.93 -5.29 -2.85
C GLU A 141 19.26 -6.16 -4.06
N LYS A 142 18.50 -7.23 -4.22
CA LYS A 142 18.63 -8.14 -5.37
C LYS A 142 17.26 -8.50 -5.91
N GLN A 143 17.13 -8.56 -7.23
CA GLN A 143 15.95 -9.13 -7.88
C GLN A 143 15.73 -10.56 -7.41
N GLY A 144 14.48 -10.90 -7.07
CA GLY A 144 14.11 -12.22 -6.55
C GLY A 144 12.65 -12.27 -6.15
N GLY A 145 12.38 -13.08 -5.13
CA GLY A 145 11.02 -13.28 -4.61
C GLY A 145 10.14 -14.07 -5.56
N HIS A 146 8.82 -13.94 -5.42
CA HIS A 146 7.86 -14.63 -6.26
C HIS A 146 8.07 -14.26 -7.73
N ILE A 147 8.26 -15.27 -8.60
CA ILE A 147 8.49 -15.13 -10.04
C ILE A 147 9.51 -14.05 -10.47
N ASN A 148 10.49 -13.73 -9.61
CA ASN A 148 11.47 -12.65 -9.81
C ASN A 148 10.85 -11.24 -9.95
N SER A 149 9.65 -11.03 -9.42
CA SER A 149 8.91 -9.76 -9.51
C SER A 149 9.23 -8.77 -8.42
N GLN A 150 10.12 -9.12 -7.48
CA GLN A 150 10.40 -8.34 -6.27
C GLN A 150 11.85 -7.88 -6.21
N MET A 151 12.13 -6.91 -5.34
CA MET A 151 13.48 -6.56 -4.89
C MET A 151 13.64 -6.99 -3.44
N VAL A 152 14.37 -8.08 -3.22
CA VAL A 152 14.65 -8.63 -1.89
C VAL A 152 15.79 -7.85 -1.27
N VAL A 153 15.62 -7.37 -0.04
CA VAL A 153 16.66 -6.69 0.73
C VAL A 153 17.60 -7.73 1.34
N LEU A 154 18.88 -7.64 1.01
CA LEU A 154 19.94 -8.51 1.54
C LEU A 154 20.66 -7.88 2.74
N GLU A 155 20.82 -6.56 2.74
CA GLU A 155 21.45 -5.79 3.82
C GLU A 155 20.67 -4.51 4.03
N ARG A 156 20.60 -4.04 5.30
CA ARG A 156 19.99 -2.78 5.67
C ARG A 156 21.00 -1.83 6.27
N GLU A 157 20.71 -0.54 6.18
CA GLU A 157 21.47 0.52 6.83
C GLU A 157 21.12 0.60 8.33
N PRO A 158 21.97 1.23 9.17
CA PRO A 158 21.68 1.41 10.59
C PRO A 158 20.71 2.58 10.88
N TYR A 159 19.95 3.03 9.89
CA TYR A 159 18.95 4.10 10.00
C TYR A 159 17.68 3.73 9.21
N ILE A 160 16.57 4.33 9.59
CA ILE A 160 15.27 4.05 8.98
C ILE A 160 14.92 5.00 7.82
N ALA A 161 15.46 6.22 7.82
CA ALA A 161 15.15 7.20 6.78
C ALA A 161 16.34 8.16 6.49
N LYS A 162 16.39 8.62 5.23
CA LYS A 162 17.18 9.76 4.75
C LYS A 162 16.25 10.95 4.58
N CYS A 163 16.60 12.09 5.11
CA CYS A 163 15.81 13.30 5.06
C CYS A 163 16.63 14.45 4.48
N GLU A 164 16.02 15.26 3.64
CA GLU A 164 16.66 16.42 2.99
C GLU A 164 16.36 17.73 3.72
N GLY A 165 16.82 17.83 4.99
CA GLY A 165 16.69 19.07 5.76
C GLY A 165 15.27 19.29 6.29
N LYS A 166 14.61 20.38 5.84
CA LYS A 166 13.23 20.70 6.26
C LYS A 166 12.28 19.57 5.84
N LYS A 167 11.56 19.00 6.82
CA LYS A 167 10.67 17.87 6.59
C LYS A 167 9.53 17.84 7.59
N ASP A 168 8.34 17.64 7.10
CA ASP A 168 7.19 17.19 7.88
C ASP A 168 7.22 15.66 7.93
N PHE A 169 7.27 15.09 9.15
CA PHE A 169 7.22 13.65 9.35
C PHE A 169 5.79 13.12 9.26
N PRO A 170 5.59 11.83 9.08
CA PRO A 170 4.26 11.24 9.10
C PRO A 170 3.48 11.56 10.37
N TRP A 171 2.17 11.72 10.22
CA TRP A 171 1.26 11.81 11.35
C TRP A 171 1.10 10.46 12.04
N ARG A 172 1.22 10.45 13.37
CA ARG A 172 0.77 9.36 14.22
C ARG A 172 -0.64 9.70 14.68
N VAL A 173 -1.59 8.86 14.30
CA VAL A 173 -3.03 9.15 14.38
C VAL A 173 -3.71 8.20 15.35
N LEU A 174 -4.48 8.76 16.27
CA LEU A 174 -5.36 8.03 17.18
C LEU A 174 -6.80 8.46 16.91
N VAL A 175 -7.51 7.67 16.14
CA VAL A 175 -8.95 7.85 15.93
C VAL A 175 -9.68 7.37 17.17
N VAL A 176 -10.58 8.19 17.74
CA VAL A 176 -11.39 7.85 18.91
C VAL A 176 -12.84 7.81 18.50
N SER A 177 -13.54 6.74 18.86
CA SER A 177 -14.96 6.58 18.57
C SER A 177 -15.73 6.12 19.80
N SER A 178 -16.99 6.52 19.89
CA SER A 178 -17.96 6.02 20.87
C SER A 178 -18.86 4.91 20.30
N GLU A 179 -18.88 4.76 18.97
CA GLU A 179 -19.71 3.80 18.24
C GLU A 179 -18.95 3.23 17.04
N ASP A 180 -19.14 1.95 16.73
CA ASP A 180 -18.42 1.25 15.65
C ASP A 180 -18.60 1.90 14.28
N ARG A 181 -19.79 2.40 13.97
CA ARG A 181 -20.07 3.10 12.69
C ARG A 181 -19.19 4.33 12.47
N GLN A 182 -18.70 4.98 13.54
CA GLN A 182 -17.83 6.15 13.44
C GLN A 182 -16.43 5.78 12.91
N LEU A 183 -15.96 4.55 13.14
CA LEU A 183 -14.70 4.07 12.57
C LEU A 183 -14.83 3.90 11.06
N ALA A 184 -15.94 3.34 10.57
CA ALA A 184 -16.20 3.13 9.16
C ALA A 184 -16.30 4.43 8.34
N ASN A 185 -16.78 5.51 8.97
CA ASN A 185 -16.96 6.82 8.34
C ASN A 185 -15.86 7.83 8.72
N ASN A 186 -14.76 7.38 9.32
CA ASN A 186 -13.70 8.27 9.76
C ASN A 186 -12.85 8.76 8.59
N ASP A 187 -12.59 10.05 8.52
CA ASP A 187 -11.84 10.72 7.46
C ASP A 187 -10.57 11.45 7.97
N MET A 188 -10.11 11.12 9.20
CA MET A 188 -8.93 11.78 9.78
C MET A 188 -7.67 11.66 8.92
N VAL A 189 -7.46 10.49 8.28
CA VAL A 189 -6.30 10.30 7.39
C VAL A 189 -6.34 11.30 6.24
N TYR A 190 -7.51 11.53 5.63
CA TYR A 190 -7.67 12.51 4.55
C TYR A 190 -7.50 13.95 5.04
N LYS A 191 -7.97 14.29 6.25
CA LYS A 191 -7.81 15.62 6.85
C LYS A 191 -6.36 15.96 7.18
N LEU A 192 -5.52 14.95 7.39
CA LEU A 192 -4.11 15.06 7.77
C LEU A 192 -3.17 14.93 6.57
N ALA A 193 -3.63 14.33 5.48
CA ALA A 193 -2.84 14.15 4.27
C ALA A 193 -2.50 15.50 3.61
N SER A 194 -1.35 15.53 2.96
CA SER A 194 -0.97 16.64 2.08
C SER A 194 -1.95 16.80 0.94
N SER A 195 -2.11 18.02 0.44
CA SER A 195 -3.00 18.32 -0.67
C SER A 195 -2.58 17.53 -1.92
N SER A 196 -3.58 17.11 -2.72
CA SER A 196 -3.32 16.47 -4.01
C SER A 196 -2.44 17.36 -4.90
N ARG A 197 -1.44 16.75 -5.51
CA ARG A 197 -0.57 17.40 -6.52
C ARG A 197 -1.02 17.10 -7.95
N VAL A 198 -2.07 16.28 -8.11
CA VAL A 198 -2.70 16.01 -9.41
C VAL A 198 -3.70 17.10 -9.73
N ASN A 199 -3.39 17.93 -10.72
CA ASN A 199 -4.21 19.11 -11.07
C ASN A 199 -5.47 18.72 -11.86
N ASP A 200 -5.36 17.77 -12.78
CA ASP A 200 -6.48 17.28 -13.59
C ASP A 200 -6.73 15.79 -13.29
N ILE A 201 -7.86 15.50 -12.69
CA ILE A 201 -8.35 14.15 -12.39
C ILE A 201 -9.51 13.72 -13.29
N SER A 202 -9.88 14.52 -14.30
CA SER A 202 -11.05 14.28 -15.17
C SER A 202 -10.92 12.98 -15.99
N TRP A 203 -9.70 12.53 -16.24
CA TRP A 203 -9.37 11.31 -16.97
C TRP A 203 -9.53 10.04 -16.11
N ILE A 204 -9.54 10.14 -14.78
CA ILE A 204 -9.75 9.01 -13.88
C ILE A 204 -11.21 8.60 -13.98
N LYS A 205 -11.46 7.37 -14.40
CA LYS A 205 -12.82 6.81 -14.52
C LYS A 205 -12.93 5.61 -13.59
N PRO A 206 -13.41 5.80 -12.36
CA PRO A 206 -13.67 4.70 -11.43
C PRO A 206 -14.69 3.72 -12.04
N GLY A 207 -14.52 2.44 -11.74
CA GLY A 207 -15.43 1.41 -12.24
C GLY A 207 -15.21 0.06 -11.60
N LYS A 208 -16.10 -0.87 -11.90
CA LYS A 208 -15.98 -2.27 -11.50
C LYS A 208 -15.05 -3.01 -12.46
N VAL A 209 -14.46 -4.08 -11.95
CA VAL A 209 -13.50 -4.90 -12.70
C VAL A 209 -13.97 -6.36 -12.71
N ALA A 210 -14.00 -6.99 -13.87
CA ALA A 210 -14.02 -8.44 -13.98
C ALA A 210 -12.57 -8.95 -13.94
N TRP A 211 -12.30 -9.85 -12.99
CA TRP A 211 -10.94 -10.30 -12.69
C TRP A 211 -10.88 -11.83 -12.72
N GLU A 212 -10.18 -12.38 -13.73
CA GLU A 212 -10.16 -13.81 -14.02
C GLU A 212 -9.40 -14.64 -12.99
N TRP A 213 -8.38 -14.07 -12.36
CA TRP A 213 -7.61 -14.76 -11.31
C TRP A 213 -8.48 -15.14 -10.10
N TRP A 214 -9.58 -14.41 -9.85
CA TRP A 214 -10.49 -14.71 -8.74
C TRP A 214 -11.09 -16.12 -8.81
N ASN A 215 -11.18 -16.71 -10.00
CA ASN A 215 -11.65 -18.08 -10.25
C ASN A 215 -10.64 -18.91 -11.04
N ASP A 216 -9.34 -18.64 -10.89
CA ASP A 216 -8.24 -19.40 -11.49
C ASP A 216 -8.34 -19.47 -13.03
N SER A 217 -8.73 -18.36 -13.66
CA SER A 217 -8.95 -18.24 -15.11
C SER A 217 -9.85 -19.31 -15.70
N ASN A 218 -10.73 -19.93 -14.89
CA ASN A 218 -11.64 -20.98 -15.33
C ASN A 218 -12.99 -20.44 -15.80
N LEU A 219 -13.52 -21.07 -16.84
CA LEU A 219 -14.89 -20.89 -17.34
C LEU A 219 -15.55 -22.25 -17.48
N TYR A 220 -16.89 -22.28 -17.39
CA TYR A 220 -17.69 -23.46 -17.59
C TYR A 220 -18.68 -23.26 -18.74
N GLY A 221 -19.01 -24.35 -19.46
CA GLY A 221 -19.98 -24.33 -20.55
C GLY A 221 -19.49 -23.61 -21.81
N VAL A 222 -18.18 -23.58 -22.03
CA VAL A 222 -17.52 -23.05 -23.23
C VAL A 222 -16.95 -24.18 -24.08
N ASP A 223 -16.79 -23.97 -25.39
CA ASP A 223 -16.29 -24.92 -26.37
C ASP A 223 -14.80 -24.77 -26.69
N PHE A 224 -14.10 -23.95 -25.92
CA PHE A 224 -12.65 -23.72 -26.01
C PHE A 224 -11.93 -24.05 -24.70
N LYS A 225 -10.61 -24.21 -24.77
CA LYS A 225 -9.77 -24.41 -23.59
C LYS A 225 -9.61 -23.09 -22.83
N THR A 226 -10.07 -23.05 -21.58
CA THR A 226 -9.93 -21.90 -20.71
C THR A 226 -8.48 -21.71 -20.22
N GLY A 227 -8.13 -20.50 -19.84
CA GLY A 227 -6.79 -20.13 -19.37
C GLY A 227 -6.36 -18.77 -19.88
N ILE A 228 -5.05 -18.52 -19.90
CA ILE A 228 -4.46 -17.27 -20.39
C ILE A 228 -4.41 -17.30 -21.92
N ASN A 229 -5.49 -16.93 -22.57
CA ASN A 229 -5.63 -16.87 -24.03
C ASN A 229 -6.75 -15.90 -24.45
N ASN A 230 -6.73 -15.48 -25.70
CA ASN A 230 -7.68 -14.48 -26.22
C ASN A 230 -9.16 -14.90 -26.08
N ASP A 231 -9.49 -16.18 -26.27
CA ASP A 231 -10.89 -16.63 -26.18
C ASP A 231 -11.44 -16.48 -24.77
N THR A 232 -10.65 -16.81 -23.75
CA THR A 232 -11.00 -16.59 -22.34
C THR A 232 -11.23 -15.12 -22.05
N TYR A 233 -10.33 -14.23 -22.47
CA TYR A 233 -10.47 -12.78 -22.20
C TYR A 233 -11.61 -12.16 -23.01
N LYS A 234 -11.89 -12.61 -24.22
CA LYS A 234 -13.08 -12.19 -24.97
C LYS A 234 -14.38 -12.54 -24.22
N TYR A 235 -14.43 -13.73 -23.61
CA TYR A 235 -15.58 -14.12 -22.79
C TYR A 235 -15.73 -13.18 -21.58
N TYR A 236 -14.66 -12.84 -20.86
CA TYR A 236 -14.72 -11.87 -19.76
C TYR A 236 -15.11 -10.48 -20.23
N ILE A 237 -14.65 -10.04 -21.39
CA ILE A 237 -15.05 -8.77 -22.00
C ILE A 237 -16.54 -8.75 -22.35
N ASP A 238 -17.05 -9.81 -22.96
CA ASP A 238 -18.49 -9.96 -23.27
C ASP A 238 -19.35 -9.96 -22.00
N PHE A 239 -18.90 -10.67 -20.96
CA PHE A 239 -19.53 -10.66 -19.64
C PHE A 239 -19.53 -9.25 -19.04
N ALA A 240 -18.39 -8.58 -19.02
CA ALA A 240 -18.26 -7.23 -18.49
C ALA A 240 -19.18 -6.26 -19.22
N SER A 241 -19.19 -6.28 -20.55
CA SER A 241 -20.09 -5.46 -21.37
C SER A 241 -21.56 -5.72 -21.07
N ARG A 242 -21.97 -6.99 -20.97
CA ARG A 242 -23.35 -7.38 -20.71
C ARG A 242 -23.86 -6.90 -19.35
N PHE A 243 -22.99 -6.88 -18.31
CA PHE A 243 -23.37 -6.55 -16.94
C PHE A 243 -22.96 -5.13 -16.51
N GLY A 244 -22.51 -4.30 -17.43
CA GLY A 244 -22.12 -2.92 -17.15
C GLY A 244 -20.92 -2.84 -16.19
N ILE A 245 -19.94 -3.72 -16.40
CA ILE A 245 -18.65 -3.70 -15.72
C ILE A 245 -17.68 -2.95 -16.63
N GLU A 246 -17.01 -1.95 -16.10
CA GLU A 246 -16.21 -1.01 -16.88
C GLU A 246 -14.89 -1.59 -17.37
N TYR A 247 -14.31 -2.56 -16.62
CA TYR A 247 -12.94 -3.04 -16.89
C TYR A 247 -12.84 -4.56 -16.79
N VAL A 248 -11.83 -5.09 -17.50
CA VAL A 248 -11.27 -6.44 -17.31
C VAL A 248 -9.79 -6.32 -16.98
N ILE A 249 -9.31 -7.04 -15.95
CA ILE A 249 -7.88 -7.17 -15.67
C ILE A 249 -7.37 -8.45 -16.35
N LEU A 250 -6.26 -8.35 -17.06
CA LEU A 250 -5.41 -9.47 -17.40
C LEU A 250 -4.38 -9.61 -16.28
N ASP A 251 -4.55 -10.61 -15.41
CA ASP A 251 -3.65 -10.86 -14.28
C ASP A 251 -2.31 -11.48 -14.73
N GLU A 252 -1.49 -11.97 -13.81
CA GLU A 252 -0.19 -12.57 -14.12
C GLU A 252 -0.29 -13.63 -15.23
N GLY A 253 0.59 -13.53 -16.23
CA GLY A 253 0.73 -14.56 -17.28
C GLY A 253 0.50 -14.06 -18.70
N TRP A 254 -0.08 -12.87 -18.92
CA TRP A 254 -0.22 -12.27 -20.27
C TRP A 254 1.14 -11.89 -20.89
N SER A 255 2.16 -11.68 -20.07
CA SER A 255 3.54 -11.37 -20.47
C SER A 255 4.52 -12.36 -19.85
N LYS A 256 5.80 -12.29 -20.21
CA LYS A 256 6.86 -13.16 -19.65
C LYS A 256 7.25 -12.72 -18.24
N SER A 257 6.33 -12.85 -17.27
CA SER A 257 6.45 -12.41 -15.89
C SER A 257 7.69 -12.96 -15.18
N ARG A 258 8.02 -14.24 -15.36
CA ARG A 258 9.21 -14.86 -14.73
C ARG A 258 10.54 -14.23 -15.19
N GLN A 259 10.55 -13.58 -16.34
CA GLN A 259 11.70 -12.83 -16.86
C GLN A 259 11.63 -11.35 -16.50
N ALA A 260 10.58 -10.95 -15.81
CA ALA A 260 10.26 -9.55 -15.51
C ALA A 260 10.29 -8.67 -16.78
N ASP A 261 9.72 -9.17 -17.89
CA ASP A 261 9.65 -8.46 -19.15
C ASP A 261 8.19 -8.21 -19.54
N LEU A 262 7.78 -6.96 -19.39
CA LEU A 262 6.43 -6.51 -19.71
C LEU A 262 6.22 -6.24 -21.20
N PHE A 263 7.28 -6.24 -22.03
CA PHE A 263 7.16 -6.00 -23.47
C PHE A 263 7.09 -7.31 -24.29
N GLN A 264 7.30 -8.45 -23.67
CA GLN A 264 7.14 -9.74 -24.30
C GLN A 264 5.81 -10.38 -23.91
N VAL A 265 4.81 -10.16 -24.75
CA VAL A 265 3.50 -10.79 -24.63
C VAL A 265 3.63 -12.29 -24.94
N VAL A 266 2.87 -13.14 -24.24
CA VAL A 266 2.86 -14.59 -24.50
C VAL A 266 2.15 -14.90 -25.82
N PRO A 267 2.50 -15.99 -26.53
CA PRO A 267 1.96 -16.28 -27.87
C PRO A 267 0.44 -16.43 -27.95
N ASP A 268 -0.20 -16.86 -26.85
CA ASP A 268 -1.63 -17.10 -26.80
C ASP A 268 -2.45 -15.83 -26.55
N ILE A 269 -1.79 -14.67 -26.40
CA ILE A 269 -2.40 -13.36 -26.18
C ILE A 269 -2.04 -12.41 -27.32
N ASP A 270 -3.05 -11.84 -27.96
CA ASP A 270 -2.97 -10.68 -28.83
C ASP A 270 -3.64 -9.48 -28.15
N LEU A 271 -2.82 -8.61 -27.54
CA LEU A 271 -3.31 -7.45 -26.82
C LEU A 271 -3.99 -6.42 -27.71
N GLU A 272 -3.51 -6.23 -28.95
CA GLU A 272 -4.10 -5.26 -29.89
C GLU A 272 -5.52 -5.70 -30.27
N GLU A 273 -5.68 -7.00 -30.56
CA GLU A 273 -6.99 -7.58 -30.81
C GLU A 273 -7.93 -7.43 -29.59
N LEU A 274 -7.43 -7.74 -28.39
CA LEU A 274 -8.23 -7.65 -27.16
C LEU A 274 -8.65 -6.20 -26.86
N VAL A 275 -7.74 -5.22 -27.02
CA VAL A 275 -8.05 -3.81 -26.81
C VAL A 275 -9.11 -3.32 -27.80
N LYS A 276 -8.99 -3.70 -29.08
CA LYS A 276 -10.00 -3.37 -30.08
C LYS A 276 -11.34 -4.00 -29.74
N TYR A 277 -11.34 -5.29 -29.42
CA TYR A 277 -12.55 -6.04 -29.06
C TYR A 277 -13.28 -5.46 -27.85
N ALA A 278 -12.51 -5.08 -26.82
CA ALA A 278 -13.02 -4.45 -25.61
C ALA A 278 -13.56 -3.04 -25.88
N GLY A 279 -12.86 -2.26 -26.70
CA GLY A 279 -13.29 -0.92 -27.09
C GLY A 279 -14.63 -0.89 -27.81
N GLU A 280 -14.88 -1.86 -28.70
CA GLU A 280 -16.17 -2.03 -29.40
C GLU A 280 -17.33 -2.35 -28.43
N ARG A 281 -17.03 -2.78 -27.20
CA ARG A 281 -17.96 -3.19 -26.14
C ARG A 281 -18.00 -2.21 -24.96
N ASN A 282 -17.31 -1.07 -25.06
CA ASN A 282 -17.16 -0.08 -24.00
C ASN A 282 -16.52 -0.65 -22.72
N VAL A 283 -15.62 -1.60 -22.84
CA VAL A 283 -14.86 -2.20 -21.74
C VAL A 283 -13.40 -1.78 -21.84
N GLY A 284 -12.80 -1.38 -20.72
CA GLY A 284 -11.37 -1.08 -20.65
C GLY A 284 -10.55 -2.29 -20.24
N ILE A 285 -9.30 -2.37 -20.69
CA ILE A 285 -8.36 -3.41 -20.28
C ILE A 285 -7.33 -2.81 -19.32
N ILE A 286 -7.10 -3.52 -18.21
CA ILE A 286 -6.07 -3.27 -17.21
C ILE A 286 -5.09 -4.44 -17.25
N LEU A 287 -3.79 -4.18 -17.15
CA LEU A 287 -2.76 -5.21 -17.16
C LEU A 287 -2.14 -5.37 -15.78
N TRP A 288 -1.84 -6.60 -15.40
CA TRP A 288 -1.03 -6.88 -14.23
C TRP A 288 0.45 -6.64 -14.51
N ALA A 289 1.18 -6.15 -13.51
CA ALA A 289 2.63 -5.99 -13.57
C ALA A 289 3.26 -6.26 -12.20
N GLY A 290 4.31 -7.07 -12.16
CA GLY A 290 5.13 -7.21 -10.96
C GLY A 290 5.96 -5.96 -10.70
N TYR A 291 6.13 -5.61 -9.42
CA TYR A 291 6.82 -4.40 -8.98
C TYR A 291 8.15 -4.16 -9.69
N TYR A 292 9.05 -5.14 -9.71
CA TYR A 292 10.39 -4.94 -10.27
C TYR A 292 10.39 -4.56 -11.73
N ALA A 293 9.62 -5.29 -12.56
CA ALA A 293 9.52 -5.03 -13.99
C ALA A 293 8.93 -3.65 -14.28
N PHE A 294 7.89 -3.29 -13.54
CA PHE A 294 7.24 -2.00 -13.69
C PHE A 294 8.13 -0.85 -13.21
N ALA A 295 8.74 -0.94 -12.03
CA ALA A 295 9.59 0.10 -11.47
C ALA A 295 10.83 0.38 -12.32
N ARG A 296 11.41 -0.68 -12.93
CA ARG A 296 12.57 -0.57 -13.82
C ARG A 296 12.27 0.23 -15.10
N ASP A 297 11.12 -0.01 -15.70
CA ASP A 297 10.78 0.50 -17.04
C ASP A 297 9.52 1.39 -17.04
N MET A 298 9.13 1.95 -15.90
CA MET A 298 7.84 2.62 -15.64
C MET A 298 7.40 3.56 -16.77
N GLU A 299 8.23 4.53 -17.15
CA GLU A 299 7.89 5.52 -18.18
C GLU A 299 7.67 4.88 -19.55
N LYS A 300 8.52 3.92 -19.92
CA LYS A 300 8.41 3.21 -21.20
C LYS A 300 7.15 2.34 -21.24
N VAL A 301 6.86 1.64 -20.14
CA VAL A 301 5.68 0.78 -20.00
C VAL A 301 4.41 1.62 -20.10
N CYS A 302 4.32 2.70 -19.32
CA CYS A 302 3.17 3.60 -19.36
C CYS A 302 2.95 4.18 -20.76
N LYS A 303 3.99 4.69 -21.41
CA LYS A 303 3.90 5.27 -22.74
C LYS A 303 3.47 4.25 -23.80
N HIS A 304 4.07 3.05 -23.78
CA HIS A 304 3.78 1.99 -24.75
C HIS A 304 2.32 1.53 -24.66
N TYR A 305 1.89 1.15 -23.46
CA TYR A 305 0.56 0.58 -23.27
C TYR A 305 -0.57 1.61 -23.27
N SER A 306 -0.30 2.85 -22.87
CA SER A 306 -1.25 3.94 -23.05
C SER A 306 -1.52 4.23 -24.53
N ALA A 307 -0.48 4.23 -25.37
CA ALA A 307 -0.63 4.41 -26.82
C ALA A 307 -1.42 3.27 -27.49
N MET A 308 -1.31 2.04 -26.96
CA MET A 308 -2.10 0.88 -27.40
C MET A 308 -3.58 0.99 -26.98
N GLY A 309 -3.91 1.75 -25.93
CA GLY A 309 -5.28 1.94 -25.43
C GLY A 309 -5.58 1.21 -24.11
N ILE A 310 -4.57 0.61 -23.47
CA ILE A 310 -4.66 0.04 -22.12
C ILE A 310 -5.07 1.13 -21.12
N LYS A 311 -5.91 0.79 -20.15
CA LYS A 311 -6.53 1.73 -19.22
C LYS A 311 -5.82 1.81 -17.86
N GLY A 312 -4.95 0.85 -17.52
CA GLY A 312 -4.22 0.88 -16.27
C GLY A 312 -3.38 -0.35 -16.00
N PHE A 313 -2.73 -0.33 -14.83
CA PHE A 313 -1.94 -1.44 -14.33
C PHE A 313 -2.36 -1.79 -12.90
N LYS A 314 -2.53 -3.08 -12.61
CA LYS A 314 -2.48 -3.64 -11.27
C LYS A 314 -1.00 -3.94 -10.98
N ILE A 315 -0.37 -3.15 -10.10
CA ILE A 315 1.03 -3.35 -9.74
C ILE A 315 1.09 -4.12 -8.44
N ASP A 316 1.81 -5.23 -8.45
CA ASP A 316 1.79 -6.24 -7.40
C ASP A 316 3.18 -6.58 -6.87
N PHE A 317 3.26 -7.27 -5.73
CA PHE A 317 4.49 -7.76 -5.11
C PHE A 317 5.47 -6.67 -4.65
N MET A 318 4.99 -5.56 -4.11
CA MET A 318 5.82 -4.56 -3.43
C MET A 318 6.33 -5.07 -2.09
N ASP A 319 5.46 -5.66 -1.28
CA ASP A 319 5.73 -6.46 -0.05
C ASP A 319 6.63 -5.81 1.02
N ARG A 320 6.82 -4.50 1.01
CA ARG A 320 7.73 -3.77 1.90
C ARG A 320 7.16 -2.42 2.27
N ASP A 321 7.54 -1.91 3.45
CA ASP A 321 7.15 -0.60 3.99
C ASP A 321 8.36 0.24 4.40
N ASP A 322 9.57 -0.09 3.92
CA ASP A 322 10.72 0.80 4.09
C ASP A 322 10.57 2.09 3.27
N GLN A 323 11.31 3.13 3.60
CA GLN A 323 11.22 4.44 2.95
C GLN A 323 11.26 4.32 1.42
N LYS A 324 12.16 3.53 0.86
CA LYS A 324 12.32 3.39 -0.59
C LYS A 324 11.07 2.86 -1.27
N MET A 325 10.37 1.90 -0.63
CA MET A 325 9.14 1.35 -1.16
C MET A 325 7.97 2.34 -1.01
N VAL A 326 7.89 3.05 0.12
CA VAL A 326 6.90 4.13 0.30
C VAL A 326 7.08 5.21 -0.76
N ASP A 327 8.32 5.63 -1.02
CA ASP A 327 8.64 6.62 -2.06
C ASP A 327 8.23 6.15 -3.45
N PHE A 328 8.38 4.85 -3.72
CA PHE A 328 7.89 4.26 -4.96
C PHE A 328 6.37 4.40 -5.10
N HIS A 329 5.58 4.14 -4.05
CA HIS A 329 4.13 4.31 -4.07
C HIS A 329 3.72 5.77 -4.35
N TYR A 330 4.39 6.72 -3.70
CA TYR A 330 4.15 8.15 -3.97
C TYR A 330 4.53 8.51 -5.40
N LYS A 331 5.70 8.07 -5.89
CA LYS A 331 6.11 8.28 -7.28
C LYS A 331 5.10 7.68 -8.26
N LEU A 332 4.64 6.46 -7.99
CA LEU A 332 3.66 5.78 -8.82
C LEU A 332 2.34 6.56 -8.90
N SER A 333 1.83 7.04 -7.76
CA SER A 333 0.59 7.83 -7.74
C SER A 333 0.71 9.21 -8.38
N LEU A 334 1.94 9.74 -8.52
CA LEU A 334 2.23 11.07 -9.06
C LEU A 334 2.76 11.07 -10.50
N ILE A 335 3.03 9.91 -11.10
CA ILE A 335 3.60 9.82 -12.46
C ILE A 335 2.73 10.52 -13.52
N HIS A 336 1.47 10.73 -13.22
CA HIS A 336 0.53 11.45 -14.07
C HIS A 336 0.79 12.95 -14.17
N ILE A 337 1.61 13.51 -13.28
CA ILE A 337 1.84 14.96 -13.20
C ILE A 337 2.94 15.41 -14.18
N SER A 338 3.86 14.51 -14.53
CA SER A 338 5.08 14.87 -15.26
C SER A 338 4.99 14.74 -16.78
N GLU A 339 3.92 14.14 -17.33
CA GLU A 339 3.77 13.99 -18.77
C GLU A 339 2.32 14.18 -19.25
N PRO A 340 2.09 14.82 -20.43
CA PRO A 340 0.74 15.00 -21.00
C PRO A 340 0.17 13.73 -21.63
N THR A 341 0.86 12.60 -21.56
CA THR A 341 0.41 11.29 -22.04
C THR A 341 -0.17 10.50 -20.88
N ARG A 342 -1.47 10.28 -20.92
CA ARG A 342 -2.29 9.56 -19.93
C ARG A 342 -1.64 8.30 -19.41
N PRO A 343 -1.05 8.27 -18.24
CA PRO A 343 -0.76 7.05 -17.53
C PRO A 343 -1.97 6.65 -16.70
N ILE A 344 -2.07 5.39 -16.45
CA ILE A 344 -3.24 4.78 -15.87
C ILE A 344 -2.74 3.89 -14.75
N SER A 345 -2.99 4.30 -13.51
CA SER A 345 -2.89 3.43 -12.34
C SER A 345 -4.23 3.41 -11.61
N ILE A 346 -4.60 2.28 -11.15
CA ILE A 346 -5.70 2.06 -10.20
C ILE A 346 -5.06 1.69 -8.87
#